data_cc125c9b36963c4b6feb0f8bc2a68133
#
_entry.id   cc125c9b36963c4b6feb0f8bc2a68133
#
_cell.length_a   1.000
_cell.length_b   1.000
_cell.length_c   1.000
_cell.angle_alpha   90.00
_cell.angle_beta   90.00
_cell.angle_gamma   90.00
#
_symmetry.space_group_name_H-M   'P 1'
#
loop_
_entity.id
_entity.type
_entity.pdbx_description
1 polymer ?
#
loop_
_entity_poly.entity_id
_entity_poly.type
_entity_poly.pdbx_seq_one_letter_code
_entity_poly.pdbx_strand_id
1 'polypeptide(L)'
;NQCTGYVEVHQDESHGGGMMYNGDGSPSFVSGETADRITYYRMTNGSRYEVFNYPHNSNNVEFNGSITQNASDIRLKTNIKIIDNPIEKIKKIRGTTFDWVDDITSKYGFTPAAKHETGVIAQEIQDVVPDAVVTAPFNTIYTEKSGKDHNFLTVKPEKIIPLCIEAIKELSTEVENLKAEIAALKSS
;
A
#
# COMPACT_ATOMS: atom_id res chain seq x y z
N ASN A 1 6.57 25.62 -25.25
CA ASN A 1 7.61 24.57 -25.28
C ASN A 1 7.73 24.02 -23.85
N GLN A 2 7.33 22.79 -23.65
CA GLN A 2 7.62 22.09 -22.42
C GLN A 2 9.05 21.54 -22.53
N CYS A 3 9.88 21.82 -21.52
CA CYS A 3 11.26 21.38 -21.49
C CYS A 3 11.45 20.25 -20.52
N THR A 4 12.37 19.34 -20.81
CA THR A 4 12.85 18.35 -19.84
C THR A 4 13.78 19.04 -18.86
N GLY A 5 13.41 19.02 -17.58
CA GLY A 5 14.26 19.46 -16.47
C GLY A 5 14.72 18.27 -15.63
N TYR A 6 15.99 18.22 -15.22
CA TYR A 6 16.50 17.14 -14.40
C TYR A 6 17.59 17.59 -13.43
N VAL A 7 17.73 16.81 -12.35
CA VAL A 7 18.87 16.85 -11.42
C VAL A 7 19.46 15.44 -11.38
N GLU A 8 20.77 15.35 -11.60
CA GLU A 8 21.48 14.06 -11.70
C GLU A 8 22.75 14.09 -10.83
N VAL A 9 23.00 12.99 -10.15
CA VAL A 9 24.19 12.78 -9.30
C VAL A 9 24.94 11.57 -9.84
N HIS A 10 26.23 11.72 -10.05
CA HIS A 10 27.09 10.70 -10.65
C HIS A 10 28.23 10.31 -9.73
N GLN A 11 28.59 9.03 -9.75
CA GLN A 11 29.88 8.55 -9.31
C GLN A 11 30.89 8.69 -10.46
N ASP A 12 30.46 8.37 -11.68
CA ASP A 12 31.20 8.46 -12.95
C ASP A 12 30.21 8.61 -14.13
N GLU A 13 30.70 8.62 -15.36
CA GLU A 13 29.85 8.76 -16.57
C GLU A 13 28.86 7.60 -16.80
N SER A 14 29.03 6.48 -16.07
CA SER A 14 28.25 5.24 -16.26
C SER A 14 27.31 4.94 -15.09
N HIS A 15 27.57 5.53 -13.91
CA HIS A 15 26.85 5.20 -12.69
C HIS A 15 26.37 6.45 -11.97
N GLY A 16 25.08 6.46 -11.66
CA GLY A 16 24.44 7.57 -10.98
C GLY A 16 22.94 7.39 -10.87
N GLY A 17 22.24 8.48 -10.74
CA GLY A 17 20.79 8.55 -10.73
C GLY A 17 20.30 9.96 -10.55
N GLY A 18 18.99 10.15 -10.68
CA GLY A 18 18.43 11.47 -10.59
C GLY A 18 16.92 11.52 -10.60
N MET A 19 16.43 12.73 -10.72
CA MET A 19 15.02 13.05 -10.84
C MET A 19 14.84 13.94 -12.07
N MET A 20 13.80 13.68 -12.85
CA MET A 20 13.46 14.49 -14.01
C MET A 20 11.96 14.76 -14.11
N TYR A 21 11.60 15.83 -14.78
CA TYR A 21 10.27 16.08 -15.31
C TYR A 21 10.34 16.23 -16.82
N ASN A 22 9.53 15.44 -17.53
CA ASN A 22 9.40 15.53 -18.97
C ASN A 22 7.94 15.76 -19.35
N GLY A 23 7.62 17.02 -19.69
CA GLY A 23 6.24 17.44 -19.92
C GLY A 23 5.65 17.04 -21.27
N ASP A 24 6.48 16.77 -22.30
CA ASP A 24 6.02 16.41 -23.64
C ASP A 24 6.55 15.02 -24.13
N GLY A 25 7.35 14.36 -23.31
CA GLY A 25 7.94 13.06 -23.64
C GLY A 25 9.06 13.14 -24.69
N SER A 26 9.51 14.34 -25.06
CA SER A 26 10.52 14.54 -26.12
C SER A 26 11.59 15.56 -25.72
N PRO A 27 12.90 15.20 -25.81
CA PRO A 27 13.40 13.83 -26.12
C PRO A 27 13.14 12.87 -24.95
N SER A 28 13.00 11.58 -25.24
CA SER A 28 13.00 10.53 -24.22
C SER A 28 14.37 10.50 -23.53
N PHE A 29 14.37 10.69 -22.22
CA PHE A 29 15.60 10.80 -21.42
C PHE A 29 15.85 9.56 -20.58
N VAL A 30 14.78 8.90 -20.13
CA VAL A 30 14.80 7.63 -19.40
C VAL A 30 14.10 6.58 -20.25
N SER A 31 14.67 5.38 -20.35
CA SER A 31 14.09 4.30 -21.14
C SER A 31 12.71 3.92 -20.63
N GLY A 32 11.71 3.93 -21.52
CA GLY A 32 10.33 3.61 -21.20
C GLY A 32 9.51 4.71 -20.55
N GLU A 33 10.07 5.92 -20.37
CA GLU A 33 9.31 7.05 -19.82
C GLU A 33 8.20 7.49 -20.77
N THR A 34 7.14 8.04 -20.16
CA THR A 34 6.05 8.73 -20.86
C THR A 34 5.96 10.18 -20.40
N ALA A 35 5.26 11.02 -21.18
CA ALA A 35 5.08 12.44 -20.86
C ALA A 35 4.35 12.68 -19.52
N ASP A 36 4.44 13.90 -19.03
CA ASP A 36 3.71 14.44 -17.88
C ASP A 36 3.89 13.65 -16.58
N ARG A 37 5.15 13.39 -16.22
CA ARG A 37 5.49 12.76 -14.94
C ARG A 37 6.79 13.26 -14.35
N ILE A 38 6.93 13.14 -13.03
CA ILE A 38 8.21 13.23 -12.35
C ILE A 38 8.76 11.82 -12.21
N THR A 39 9.90 11.54 -12.81
CA THR A 39 10.53 10.22 -12.84
C THR A 39 11.80 10.24 -12.00
N TYR A 40 11.91 9.27 -11.08
CA TYR A 40 13.17 8.95 -10.40
C TYR A 40 13.82 7.76 -11.09
N TYR A 41 15.08 7.91 -11.45
CA TYR A 41 15.81 6.92 -12.23
C TYR A 41 17.18 6.60 -11.63
N ARG A 42 17.68 5.42 -11.94
CA ARG A 42 19.08 5.02 -11.77
C ARG A 42 19.78 5.01 -13.10
N MET A 43 21.09 5.23 -13.08
CA MET A 43 21.93 5.08 -14.26
C MET A 43 22.90 3.92 -14.07
N THR A 44 23.02 3.07 -15.08
CA THR A 44 23.92 1.92 -15.12
C THR A 44 24.45 1.78 -16.54
N ASN A 45 25.76 1.72 -16.70
CA ASN A 45 26.44 1.64 -18.01
C ASN A 45 26.00 2.76 -18.97
N GLY A 46 25.84 3.96 -18.45
CA GLY A 46 25.42 5.15 -19.22
C GLY A 46 23.95 5.17 -19.64
N SER A 47 23.17 4.15 -19.32
CA SER A 47 21.72 4.09 -19.60
C SER A 47 20.92 4.41 -18.36
N ARG A 48 19.81 5.15 -18.54
CA ARG A 48 18.91 5.57 -17.48
C ARG A 48 17.68 4.66 -17.43
N TYR A 49 17.32 4.20 -16.23
CA TYR A 49 16.23 3.27 -15.99
C TYR A 49 15.33 3.84 -14.90
N GLU A 50 14.05 3.97 -15.18
CA GLU A 50 13.06 4.39 -14.20
C GLU A 50 13.01 3.44 -13.01
N VAL A 51 12.94 3.99 -11.80
CA VAL A 51 12.75 3.26 -10.54
C VAL A 51 11.32 3.46 -10.04
N PHE A 52 10.87 4.71 -9.98
CA PHE A 52 9.49 5.07 -9.68
C PHE A 52 9.17 6.44 -10.26
N ASN A 53 7.87 6.72 -10.39
CA ASN A 53 7.40 7.98 -10.94
C ASN A 53 6.12 8.48 -10.26
N TYR A 54 5.80 9.76 -10.49
CA TYR A 54 4.55 10.42 -10.15
C TYR A 54 3.92 10.95 -11.44
N PRO A 55 2.82 10.35 -11.93
CA PRO A 55 2.06 10.91 -13.05
C PRO A 55 1.47 12.28 -12.70
N HIS A 56 1.46 13.22 -13.65
CA HIS A 56 1.01 14.60 -13.44
C HIS A 56 -0.42 14.71 -12.90
N ASN A 57 -1.33 13.86 -13.35
CA ASN A 57 -2.75 13.91 -13.02
C ASN A 57 -3.16 12.82 -11.99
N SER A 58 -2.21 12.33 -11.19
CA SER A 58 -2.46 11.26 -10.22
C SER A 58 -1.75 11.53 -8.90
N ASN A 59 -2.36 11.11 -7.80
CA ASN A 59 -1.71 11.04 -6.49
C ASN A 59 -1.01 9.69 -6.26
N ASN A 60 -0.98 8.82 -7.26
CA ASN A 60 -0.33 7.52 -7.19
C ASN A 60 1.17 7.65 -7.39
N VAL A 61 1.92 6.74 -6.78
CA VAL A 61 3.33 6.47 -7.08
C VAL A 61 3.39 5.14 -7.80
N GLU A 62 4.04 5.11 -8.96
CA GLU A 62 4.23 3.91 -9.75
C GLU A 62 5.67 3.42 -9.61
N PHE A 63 5.87 2.15 -9.24
CA PHE A 63 7.18 1.54 -9.08
C PHE A 63 7.45 0.53 -10.19
N ASN A 64 8.60 0.64 -10.83
CA ASN A 64 9.10 -0.33 -11.82
C ASN A 64 9.85 -1.52 -11.19
N GLY A 65 9.51 -1.87 -9.96
CA GLY A 65 10.15 -2.95 -9.23
C GLY A 65 9.36 -3.33 -7.99
N SER A 66 9.89 -4.26 -7.24
CA SER A 66 9.31 -4.65 -5.96
C SER A 66 9.68 -3.67 -4.86
N ILE A 67 8.75 -3.38 -3.97
CA ILE A 67 9.01 -2.65 -2.73
C ILE A 67 9.46 -3.67 -1.68
N THR A 68 10.74 -3.60 -1.28
CA THR A 68 11.27 -4.41 -0.17
C THR A 68 11.08 -3.62 1.12
N GLN A 69 10.27 -4.15 2.01
CA GLN A 69 10.05 -3.57 3.33
C GLN A 69 10.99 -4.24 4.36
N ASN A 70 10.99 -3.70 5.56
CA ASN A 70 11.83 -4.06 6.71
C ASN A 70 12.15 -5.55 6.85
N ALA A 71 13.20 -5.86 7.63
CA ALA A 71 13.58 -7.22 7.96
C ALA A 71 12.49 -7.97 8.74
N SER A 72 12.36 -9.28 8.49
CA SER A 72 11.45 -10.17 9.23
C SER A 72 12.16 -11.40 9.81
N ASP A 73 13.48 -11.31 9.99
CA ASP A 73 14.30 -12.38 10.53
C ASP A 73 13.95 -12.68 11.99
N ILE A 74 13.80 -13.96 12.34
CA ILE A 74 13.45 -14.41 13.70
C ILE A 74 14.46 -13.94 14.73
N ARG A 75 15.75 -13.82 14.38
CA ARG A 75 16.83 -13.36 15.26
C ARG A 75 16.66 -11.91 15.73
N LEU A 76 15.83 -11.13 15.04
CA LEU A 76 15.53 -9.73 15.35
C LEU A 76 14.23 -9.56 16.13
N LYS A 77 13.59 -10.67 16.53
CA LYS A 77 12.27 -10.66 17.17
C LYS A 77 12.31 -11.30 18.54
N THR A 78 11.56 -10.75 19.48
CA THR A 78 11.36 -11.31 20.83
C THR A 78 9.86 -11.42 21.13
N ASN A 79 9.49 -12.20 22.14
CA ASN A 79 8.10 -12.37 22.58
C ASN A 79 7.15 -12.81 21.46
N ILE A 80 7.62 -13.67 20.58
CA ILE A 80 6.83 -14.18 19.46
C ILE A 80 5.67 -15.00 20.00
N LYS A 81 4.44 -14.63 19.63
CA LYS A 81 3.20 -15.31 19.98
C LYS A 81 2.35 -15.51 18.73
N ILE A 82 1.68 -16.65 18.66
CA ILE A 82 0.65 -16.92 17.67
C ILE A 82 -0.57 -16.04 17.97
N ILE A 83 -1.24 -15.55 16.94
CA ILE A 83 -2.47 -14.77 17.08
C ILE A 83 -3.57 -15.71 17.58
N ASP A 84 -4.16 -15.37 18.71
CA ASP A 84 -5.27 -16.09 19.33
C ASP A 84 -6.62 -15.75 18.68
N ASN A 85 -7.56 -16.72 18.70
CA ASN A 85 -8.93 -16.57 18.22
C ASN A 85 -9.03 -15.89 16.82
N PRO A 86 -8.26 -16.34 15.83
CA PRO A 86 -8.13 -15.60 14.56
C PRO A 86 -9.43 -15.60 13.75
N ILE A 87 -10.24 -16.68 13.76
CA ILE A 87 -11.54 -16.72 13.09
C ILE A 87 -12.50 -15.72 13.71
N GLU A 88 -12.58 -15.64 15.03
CA GLU A 88 -13.46 -14.67 15.72
C GLU A 88 -13.03 -13.23 15.47
N LYS A 89 -11.73 -12.99 15.30
CA LYS A 89 -11.19 -11.69 14.94
C LYS A 89 -11.54 -11.30 13.50
N ILE A 90 -11.33 -12.21 12.54
CA ILE A 90 -11.60 -11.92 11.11
C ILE A 90 -13.09 -11.73 10.84
N LYS A 91 -13.99 -12.39 11.56
CA LYS A 91 -15.44 -12.21 11.45
C LYS A 91 -15.92 -10.79 11.81
N LYS A 92 -15.12 -10.00 12.55
CA LYS A 92 -15.44 -8.61 12.91
C LYS A 92 -15.06 -7.62 11.82
N ILE A 93 -14.33 -8.05 10.80
CA ILE A 93 -13.83 -7.23 9.71
C ILE A 93 -14.68 -7.49 8.47
N ARG A 94 -15.24 -6.43 7.90
CA ARG A 94 -16.00 -6.51 6.65
C ARG A 94 -15.09 -6.18 5.47
N GLY A 95 -15.09 -7.02 4.44
CA GLY A 95 -14.71 -6.60 3.10
C GLY A 95 -15.88 -5.84 2.47
N THR A 96 -15.66 -4.63 2.03
CA THR A 96 -16.72 -3.74 1.52
C THR A 96 -16.38 -3.17 0.16
N THR A 97 -17.40 -2.88 -0.63
CA THR A 97 -17.33 -1.90 -1.71
C THR A 97 -17.95 -0.60 -1.21
N PHE A 98 -17.44 0.54 -1.64
CA PHE A 98 -17.93 1.85 -1.19
C PHE A 98 -17.69 2.92 -2.25
N ASP A 99 -18.44 4.01 -2.13
CA ASP A 99 -18.19 5.23 -2.86
C ASP A 99 -17.63 6.30 -1.93
N TRP A 100 -16.65 7.02 -2.41
CA TRP A 100 -16.20 8.22 -1.73
C TRP A 100 -17.27 9.30 -1.75
N VAL A 101 -17.37 10.09 -0.68
CA VAL A 101 -18.30 11.24 -0.63
C VAL A 101 -17.98 12.24 -1.74
N ASP A 102 -19.01 12.89 -2.30
CA ASP A 102 -18.85 13.70 -3.51
C ASP A 102 -17.94 14.92 -3.33
N ASP A 103 -17.90 15.50 -2.15
CA ASP A 103 -17.13 16.69 -1.83
C ASP A 103 -15.78 16.42 -1.14
N ILE A 104 -15.31 15.16 -1.16
CA ILE A 104 -14.12 14.74 -0.42
C ILE A 104 -12.87 15.56 -0.77
N THR A 105 -12.66 15.86 -2.05
CA THR A 105 -11.50 16.62 -2.51
C THR A 105 -11.57 18.07 -2.08
N SER A 106 -12.71 18.73 -2.27
CA SER A 106 -12.89 20.13 -1.91
C SER A 106 -12.91 20.36 -0.41
N LYS A 107 -13.49 19.43 0.34
CA LYS A 107 -13.68 19.53 1.77
C LYS A 107 -12.48 19.07 2.60
N TYR A 108 -11.81 18.01 2.18
CA TYR A 108 -10.75 17.38 2.96
C TYR A 108 -9.38 17.36 2.26
N GLY A 109 -9.30 17.80 1.00
CA GLY A 109 -8.05 17.85 0.23
C GLY A 109 -7.50 16.48 -0.17
N PHE A 110 -8.32 15.44 -0.08
CA PHE A 110 -7.99 14.09 -0.53
C PHE A 110 -8.65 13.80 -1.87
N THR A 111 -7.88 13.40 -2.86
CA THR A 111 -8.38 13.02 -4.19
C THR A 111 -8.25 11.51 -4.35
N PRO A 112 -9.36 10.74 -4.33
CA PRO A 112 -9.31 9.31 -4.57
C PRO A 112 -8.98 8.98 -6.02
N ALA A 113 -8.40 7.79 -6.26
CA ALA A 113 -8.07 7.31 -7.60
C ALA A 113 -9.32 6.99 -8.43
N ALA A 114 -10.39 6.53 -7.78
CA ALA A 114 -11.68 6.24 -8.38
C ALA A 114 -12.81 6.64 -7.43
N LYS A 115 -14.02 6.86 -7.96
CA LYS A 115 -15.21 7.14 -7.15
C LYS A 115 -15.65 5.92 -6.35
N HIS A 116 -15.59 4.75 -6.97
CA HIS A 116 -16.00 3.46 -6.40
C HIS A 116 -14.77 2.59 -6.15
N GLU A 117 -14.64 2.07 -4.94
CA GLU A 117 -13.50 1.25 -4.54
C GLU A 117 -13.93 0.06 -3.67
N THR A 118 -12.99 -0.85 -3.43
CA THR A 118 -13.14 -2.00 -2.55
C THR A 118 -12.10 -1.92 -1.44
N GLY A 119 -12.49 -2.20 -0.22
CA GLY A 119 -11.57 -2.13 0.91
C GLY A 119 -12.18 -2.61 2.23
N VAL A 120 -11.57 -2.18 3.31
CA VAL A 120 -11.97 -2.46 4.68
C VAL A 120 -12.21 -1.16 5.44
N ILE A 121 -12.91 -1.22 6.56
CA ILE A 121 -13.17 -0.07 7.42
C ILE A 121 -12.09 0.03 8.50
N ALA A 122 -11.39 1.16 8.55
CA ALA A 122 -10.25 1.35 9.46
C ALA A 122 -10.64 1.18 10.94
N GLN A 123 -11.82 1.61 11.35
CA GLN A 123 -12.32 1.46 12.72
C GLN A 123 -12.53 -0.01 13.10
N GLU A 124 -13.04 -0.84 12.18
CA GLU A 124 -13.20 -2.29 12.42
C GLU A 124 -11.85 -3.00 12.54
N ILE A 125 -10.87 -2.58 11.73
CA ILE A 125 -9.49 -3.07 11.84
C ILE A 125 -8.86 -2.63 13.16
N GLN A 126 -9.11 -1.41 13.62
CA GLN A 126 -8.54 -0.87 14.85
C GLN A 126 -8.95 -1.68 16.08
N ASP A 127 -10.18 -2.19 16.10
CA ASP A 127 -10.70 -3.03 17.20
C ASP A 127 -10.06 -4.43 17.24
N VAL A 128 -9.47 -4.89 16.13
CA VAL A 128 -8.97 -6.26 15.97
C VAL A 128 -7.44 -6.30 15.86
N VAL A 129 -6.87 -5.41 15.06
CA VAL A 129 -5.43 -5.30 14.80
C VAL A 129 -5.03 -3.81 14.87
N PRO A 130 -4.96 -3.23 16.07
CA PRO A 130 -4.76 -1.76 16.23
C PRO A 130 -3.48 -1.24 15.57
N ASP A 131 -2.39 -2.00 15.53
CA ASP A 131 -1.14 -1.62 14.87
C ASP A 131 -1.21 -1.66 13.34
N ALA A 132 -2.31 -2.15 12.75
CA ALA A 132 -2.59 -1.99 11.32
C ALA A 132 -3.19 -0.63 10.97
N VAL A 133 -3.59 0.19 11.94
CA VAL A 133 -4.27 1.46 11.72
C VAL A 133 -3.37 2.62 12.12
N VAL A 134 -3.29 3.60 11.24
CA VAL A 134 -2.53 4.83 11.46
C VAL A 134 -3.33 6.04 10.97
N THR A 135 -2.92 7.25 11.37
CA THR A 135 -3.49 8.48 10.82
C THR A 135 -3.24 8.54 9.31
N ALA A 136 -4.28 8.88 8.55
CA ALA A 136 -4.18 9.03 7.10
C ALA A 136 -3.22 10.17 6.74
N PRO A 137 -2.33 10.00 5.74
CA PRO A 137 -1.32 11.01 5.37
C PRO A 137 -1.93 12.39 5.07
N PHE A 138 -3.08 12.46 4.41
CA PHE A 138 -3.73 13.73 4.09
C PHE A 138 -4.30 14.45 5.31
N ASN A 139 -4.51 13.78 6.45
CA ASN A 139 -5.06 14.37 7.65
C ASN A 139 -4.17 15.50 8.21
N THR A 140 -2.86 15.37 8.11
CA THR A 140 -1.90 16.41 8.52
C THR A 140 -2.10 17.69 7.70
N ILE A 141 -2.16 17.55 6.37
CA ILE A 141 -2.38 18.69 5.46
C ILE A 141 -3.74 19.35 5.71
N TYR A 142 -4.77 18.55 5.96
CA TYR A 142 -6.11 19.04 6.26
C TYR A 142 -6.13 19.81 7.58
N THR A 143 -5.49 19.29 8.62
CA THR A 143 -5.39 19.94 9.94
C THR A 143 -4.68 21.28 9.85
N GLU A 144 -3.56 21.35 9.12
CA GLU A 144 -2.81 22.59 8.89
C GLU A 144 -3.66 23.66 8.21
N LYS A 145 -4.46 23.28 7.20
CA LYS A 145 -5.29 24.20 6.44
C LYS A 145 -6.58 24.63 7.16
N SER A 146 -7.22 23.71 7.87
CA SER A 146 -8.55 23.92 8.47
C SER A 146 -8.50 24.30 9.94
N GLY A 147 -7.37 24.06 10.62
CA GLY A 147 -7.24 24.16 12.08
C GLY A 147 -8.05 23.13 12.86
N LYS A 148 -8.57 22.09 12.17
CA LYS A 148 -9.39 21.03 12.76
C LYS A 148 -8.79 19.66 12.47
N ASP A 149 -8.40 18.96 13.52
CA ASP A 149 -8.00 17.55 13.41
C ASP A 149 -9.23 16.66 13.50
N HIS A 150 -9.50 15.91 12.44
CA HIS A 150 -10.55 14.90 12.37
C HIS A 150 -10.04 13.49 12.63
N ASN A 151 -8.71 13.34 12.78
CA ASN A 151 -8.06 12.05 13.00
C ASN A 151 -8.52 10.99 11.98
N PHE A 152 -8.53 11.36 10.69
CA PHE A 152 -8.83 10.41 9.63
C PHE A 152 -7.83 9.27 9.64
N LEU A 153 -8.33 8.05 9.53
CA LEU A 153 -7.56 6.82 9.66
C LEU A 153 -7.33 6.17 8.29
N THR A 154 -6.21 5.46 8.20
CA THR A 154 -5.90 4.54 7.09
C THR A 154 -5.38 3.22 7.63
N VAL A 155 -5.34 2.22 6.78
CA VAL A 155 -4.94 0.84 7.13
C VAL A 155 -3.65 0.48 6.41
N LYS A 156 -2.78 -0.24 7.10
CA LYS A 156 -1.61 -0.93 6.55
C LYS A 156 -2.00 -2.39 6.25
N PRO A 157 -2.36 -2.73 5.01
CA PRO A 157 -2.94 -4.03 4.68
C PRO A 157 -2.02 -5.21 5.02
N GLU A 158 -0.71 -5.02 4.92
CA GLU A 158 0.28 -6.04 5.24
C GLU A 158 0.22 -6.53 6.70
N LYS A 159 -0.31 -5.71 7.61
CA LYS A 159 -0.50 -6.06 9.02
C LYS A 159 -1.68 -7.01 9.26
N ILE A 160 -2.60 -7.12 8.30
CA ILE A 160 -3.76 -8.02 8.39
C ILE A 160 -3.40 -9.43 7.91
N ILE A 161 -2.40 -9.57 7.06
CA ILE A 161 -1.98 -10.86 6.48
C ILE A 161 -1.71 -11.93 7.54
N PRO A 162 -0.98 -11.67 8.65
CA PRO A 162 -0.75 -12.67 9.69
C PRO A 162 -2.06 -13.19 10.34
N LEU A 163 -3.05 -12.32 10.53
CA LEU A 163 -4.36 -12.73 11.04
C LEU A 163 -5.07 -13.66 10.05
N CYS A 164 -5.04 -13.35 8.75
CA CYS A 164 -5.61 -14.21 7.72
C CYS A 164 -4.93 -15.59 7.69
N ILE A 165 -3.60 -15.64 7.84
CA ILE A 165 -2.85 -16.91 7.88
C ILE A 165 -3.32 -17.79 9.03
N GLU A 166 -3.43 -17.26 10.24
CA GLU A 166 -3.86 -18.04 11.39
C GLU A 166 -5.34 -18.41 11.32
N ALA A 167 -6.22 -17.55 10.79
CA ALA A 167 -7.63 -17.88 10.56
C ALA A 167 -7.81 -19.03 9.54
N ILE A 168 -7.03 -19.06 8.48
CA ILE A 168 -7.05 -20.14 7.49
C ILE A 168 -6.58 -21.46 8.11
N LYS A 169 -5.54 -21.44 8.95
CA LYS A 169 -5.05 -22.63 9.65
C LYS A 169 -6.09 -23.21 10.63
N GLU A 170 -6.71 -22.35 11.44
CA GLU A 170 -7.76 -22.75 12.38
C GLU A 170 -8.94 -23.35 11.61
N LEU A 171 -9.42 -22.69 10.54
CA LEU A 171 -10.50 -23.19 9.69
C LEU A 171 -10.14 -24.53 9.02
N SER A 172 -8.89 -24.70 8.55
CA SER A 172 -8.43 -25.97 7.99
C SER A 172 -8.51 -27.10 8.99
N THR A 173 -8.11 -26.86 10.24
CA THR A 173 -8.20 -27.83 11.34
C THR A 173 -9.65 -28.18 11.66
N GLU A 174 -10.55 -27.19 11.72
CA GLU A 174 -11.99 -27.44 11.93
C GLU A 174 -12.58 -28.31 10.82
N VAL A 175 -12.24 -28.04 9.56
CA VAL A 175 -12.69 -28.84 8.42
C VAL A 175 -12.18 -30.29 8.49
N GLU A 176 -10.93 -30.50 8.90
CA GLU A 176 -10.37 -31.86 9.09
C GLU A 176 -11.09 -32.63 10.21
N ASN A 177 -11.37 -31.97 11.32
CA ASN A 177 -12.12 -32.57 12.43
C ASN A 177 -13.55 -32.96 12.00
N LEU A 178 -14.26 -32.06 11.31
CA LEU A 178 -15.59 -32.34 10.81
C LEU A 178 -15.63 -33.51 9.82
N LYS A 179 -14.63 -33.62 8.93
CA LYS A 179 -14.48 -34.74 8.00
C LYS A 179 -14.29 -36.07 8.77
N ALA A 180 -13.48 -36.07 9.81
CA ALA A 180 -13.25 -37.24 10.63
C ALA A 180 -14.53 -37.66 11.39
N GLU A 181 -15.28 -36.72 11.95
CA GLU A 181 -16.57 -36.98 12.60
C GLU A 181 -17.61 -37.58 11.64
N ILE A 182 -17.72 -36.97 10.42
CA ILE A 182 -18.62 -37.50 9.38
C ILE A 182 -18.23 -38.92 8.97
N ALA A 183 -16.93 -39.23 8.85
CA ALA A 183 -16.45 -40.56 8.50
C ALA A 183 -16.80 -41.57 9.61
N ALA A 184 -16.63 -41.20 10.87
CA ALA A 184 -17.02 -42.05 12.02
C ALA A 184 -18.53 -42.33 12.05
N LEU A 185 -19.36 -41.30 11.81
CA LEU A 185 -20.83 -41.47 11.77
C LEU A 185 -21.31 -42.34 10.60
N LYS A 186 -20.59 -42.38 9.48
CA LYS A 186 -20.93 -43.22 8.31
C LYS A 186 -20.51 -44.69 8.49
N SER A 187 -19.60 -44.96 9.43
CA SER A 187 -19.10 -46.32 9.72
C SER A 187 -19.80 -47.00 10.91
N SER A 188 -20.64 -46.27 11.63
CA SER A 188 -21.52 -46.75 12.69
C SER A 188 -22.90 -47.16 12.15
#